data_a6ebd949c027906aadf53f9f3d5cc197
#
_entry.id   a6ebd949c027906aadf53f9f3d5cc197
#
_cell.length_a   1.000
_cell.length_b   1.000
_cell.length_c   1.000
_cell.angle_alpha   90.00
_cell.angle_beta   90.00
_cell.angle_gamma   90.00
#
_symmetry.space_group_name_H-M   'P 1'
#
loop_
_entity.id
_entity.type
_entity.pdbx_description
1 polymer ?
#
loop_
_entity_poly.entity_id
_entity_poly.type
_entity_poly.pdbx_seq_one_letter_code
_entity_poly.pdbx_strand_id
1 'polypeptide(L)'
;MPGRVIGIGGASGSGKSTLLRVLAGALDEQAGSVEADGVALGACPTADELRAHRMAVTLVQQRPEQQFFAANVFDEVAFGPRNLGLDETEVEQRVNASLLTVGLDPAIICNTSPFAHSGGEQRRIAIADMLALEAPYLLLDEPTAGLDPHACLLLLEHIGQLARNGRGIVIVTHDPRALGICDEAYLLQDGSLLPLNSEGAEAAPVVSSTARPTDSGHVPVTPKVVSFGVFRHGSTLAHALHPAVKLMFCLLFMIAGFIAQRPLALAVVVVVALASLVASGSSVRQALRALKPFRWLMGFVLVFNTLFTASGTLLLQAGPVQVTSGGLCFGVLCVLRFALIMLGTSTLMATTSPTALADGAATLMRPLARFGLRTDDATIAIQLTLRFVPVLIEEFDRIKAAQEARLARFDSPSPLQRARSFIPVITPLFSSALRRSDTLALAMVNREYGTHPAASRTCIRSYRFGRADVAVLTLGICIVALALL
;
A
#
# COMPACT_ATOMS: atom_id res chain seq x y z
N MET A 1 -16.12 25.17 14.09
CA MET A 1 -16.72 26.48 14.44
C MET A 1 -16.74 27.34 13.19
N PRO A 2 -17.89 27.66 12.63
CA PRO A 2 -17.97 28.50 11.43
C PRO A 2 -17.45 29.91 11.70
N GLY A 3 -16.76 30.48 10.73
CA GLY A 3 -16.25 31.85 10.80
C GLY A 3 -14.99 32.07 11.64
N ARG A 4 -14.24 31.01 12.01
CA ARG A 4 -13.01 31.10 12.79
C ARG A 4 -11.86 30.34 12.13
N VAL A 5 -10.65 30.83 12.40
CA VAL A 5 -9.38 30.18 12.02
C VAL A 5 -8.72 29.60 13.27
N ILE A 6 -8.52 28.31 13.29
CA ILE A 6 -7.84 27.59 14.39
C ILE A 6 -6.46 27.15 13.90
N GLY A 7 -5.42 27.52 14.63
CA GLY A 7 -4.04 27.14 14.36
C GLY A 7 -3.60 25.97 15.22
N ILE A 8 -2.92 24.98 14.65
CA ILE A 8 -2.31 23.87 15.39
C ILE A 8 -0.82 23.82 15.07
N GLY A 9 -0.01 24.19 16.06
CA GLY A 9 1.45 24.06 16.04
C GLY A 9 1.92 22.75 16.64
N GLY A 10 3.22 22.47 16.55
CA GLY A 10 3.85 21.33 17.20
C GLY A 10 5.08 20.80 16.45
N ALA A 11 5.90 20.00 17.12
CA ALA A 11 7.11 19.42 16.53
C ALA A 11 6.79 18.51 15.32
N SER A 12 7.77 18.30 14.45
CA SER A 12 7.63 17.32 13.36
C SER A 12 7.44 15.93 13.96
N GLY A 13 6.43 15.19 13.45
CA GLY A 13 6.09 13.86 14.00
C GLY A 13 5.13 13.87 15.20
N SER A 14 4.66 15.02 15.70
CA SER A 14 3.71 15.08 16.82
C SER A 14 2.29 14.56 16.52
N GLY A 15 2.00 14.20 15.25
CA GLY A 15 0.69 13.66 14.86
C GLY A 15 -0.27 14.66 14.19
N LYS A 16 0.16 15.90 13.89
CA LYS A 16 -0.69 16.97 13.31
C LYS A 16 -1.41 16.54 12.03
N SER A 17 -0.68 16.01 11.05
CA SER A 17 -1.27 15.54 9.79
C SER A 17 -2.18 14.31 10.01
N THR A 18 -1.90 13.50 11.02
CA THR A 18 -2.77 12.38 11.42
C THR A 18 -4.09 12.90 11.96
N LEU A 19 -4.04 13.91 12.83
CA LEU A 19 -5.23 14.57 13.36
C LEU A 19 -6.10 15.15 12.23
N LEU A 20 -5.50 15.88 11.27
CA LEU A 20 -6.26 16.41 10.13
C LEU A 20 -6.91 15.31 9.29
N ARG A 21 -6.24 14.17 9.09
CA ARG A 21 -6.81 13.02 8.35
C ARG A 21 -7.97 12.37 9.09
N VAL A 22 -7.91 12.30 10.41
CA VAL A 22 -9.03 11.82 11.23
C VAL A 22 -10.20 12.78 11.11
N LEU A 23 -9.96 14.10 11.27
CA LEU A 23 -10.98 15.14 11.14
C LEU A 23 -11.64 15.17 9.75
N ALA A 24 -10.90 14.80 8.70
CA ALA A 24 -11.40 14.71 7.33
C ALA A 24 -12.09 13.36 7.00
N GLY A 25 -12.19 12.43 7.93
CA GLY A 25 -12.71 11.08 7.68
C GLY A 25 -11.85 10.28 6.69
N ALA A 26 -10.54 10.56 6.64
CA ALA A 26 -9.58 9.84 5.81
C ALA A 26 -8.85 8.72 6.57
N LEU A 27 -8.97 8.69 7.87
CA LEU A 27 -8.48 7.64 8.78
C LEU A 27 -9.58 7.31 9.78
N ASP A 28 -9.76 6.02 10.02
CA ASP A 28 -10.71 5.54 11.03
C ASP A 28 -10.19 5.88 12.43
N GLU A 29 -11.01 6.50 13.27
CA GLU A 29 -10.74 6.69 14.68
C GLU A 29 -10.82 5.37 15.44
N GLN A 30 -9.88 5.15 16.36
CA GLN A 30 -9.91 3.99 17.26
C GLN A 30 -10.79 4.20 18.49
N ALA A 31 -10.99 5.47 18.88
CA ALA A 31 -11.83 5.88 19.98
C ALA A 31 -12.28 7.34 19.79
N GLY A 32 -13.52 7.65 20.19
CA GLY A 32 -14.10 8.98 20.04
C GLY A 32 -15.06 9.06 18.85
N SER A 33 -15.43 10.28 18.46
CA SER A 33 -16.25 10.58 17.29
C SER A 33 -15.86 11.92 16.70
N VAL A 34 -16.02 12.08 15.39
CA VAL A 34 -15.84 13.33 14.68
C VAL A 34 -17.19 13.77 14.16
N GLU A 35 -17.60 15.01 14.43
CA GLU A 35 -18.87 15.56 13.98
C GLU A 35 -18.64 16.86 13.19
N ALA A 36 -19.27 16.96 12.03
CA ALA A 36 -19.33 18.18 11.22
C ALA A 36 -20.74 18.34 10.65
N ASP A 37 -21.35 19.51 10.85
CA ASP A 37 -22.71 19.85 10.38
C ASP A 37 -23.78 18.80 10.72
N GLY A 38 -23.70 18.21 11.92
CA GLY A 38 -24.64 17.17 12.38
C GLY A 38 -24.38 15.77 11.80
N VAL A 39 -23.34 15.61 11.00
CA VAL A 39 -22.88 14.29 10.54
C VAL A 39 -21.78 13.81 11.46
N ALA A 40 -22.11 12.82 12.30
CA ALA A 40 -21.13 12.18 13.18
C ALA A 40 -20.53 10.95 12.50
N LEU A 41 -19.20 10.86 12.46
CA LEU A 41 -18.48 9.66 12.08
C LEU A 41 -18.21 8.84 13.33
N GLY A 42 -18.60 7.56 13.32
CA GLY A 42 -18.26 6.59 14.35
C GLY A 42 -17.15 5.64 13.87
N ALA A 43 -16.78 4.68 14.71
CA ALA A 43 -15.68 3.74 14.46
C ALA A 43 -15.82 2.88 13.18
N CYS A 44 -17.01 2.81 12.58
CA CYS A 44 -17.27 2.09 11.32
C CYS A 44 -18.30 2.85 10.49
N PRO A 45 -17.94 4.01 9.90
CA PRO A 45 -18.90 4.82 9.15
C PRO A 45 -19.29 4.12 7.84
N THR A 46 -20.54 4.34 7.43
CA THR A 46 -21.02 3.90 6.12
C THR A 46 -20.41 4.77 5.00
N ALA A 47 -20.43 4.29 3.75
CA ALA A 47 -19.94 5.05 2.61
C ALA A 47 -20.70 6.37 2.41
N ASP A 48 -22.00 6.38 2.71
CA ASP A 48 -22.85 7.58 2.59
C ASP A 48 -22.55 8.61 3.71
N GLU A 49 -22.33 8.16 4.95
CA GLU A 49 -21.91 9.03 6.06
C GLU A 49 -20.54 9.67 5.78
N LEU A 50 -19.56 8.86 5.32
CA LEU A 50 -18.26 9.36 4.91
C LEU A 50 -18.35 10.39 3.79
N ARG A 51 -19.23 10.15 2.80
CA ARG A 51 -19.46 11.09 1.71
C ARG A 51 -20.08 12.40 2.22
N ALA A 52 -21.11 12.33 3.04
CA ALA A 52 -21.75 13.50 3.63
C ALA A 52 -20.75 14.32 4.45
N HIS A 53 -19.90 13.66 5.23
CA HIS A 53 -18.84 14.33 5.99
C HIS A 53 -17.79 15.00 5.09
N ARG A 54 -17.36 14.34 4.01
CA ARG A 54 -16.39 14.89 3.04
C ARG A 54 -16.97 16.04 2.21
N MET A 55 -18.29 16.15 2.08
CA MET A 55 -18.94 17.34 1.51
C MET A 55 -18.88 18.53 2.48
N ALA A 56 -18.89 18.28 3.78
CA ALA A 56 -18.76 19.30 4.80
C ALA A 56 -17.31 19.69 5.11
N VAL A 57 -16.38 18.73 5.04
CA VAL A 57 -14.97 18.90 5.47
C VAL A 57 -14.02 18.58 4.32
N THR A 58 -13.27 19.58 3.86
CA THR A 58 -12.25 19.41 2.82
C THR A 58 -10.85 19.52 3.40
N LEU A 59 -9.95 18.61 3.02
CA LEU A 59 -8.55 18.56 3.46
C LEU A 59 -7.58 18.88 2.33
N VAL A 60 -6.81 19.94 2.47
CA VAL A 60 -5.63 20.24 1.64
C VAL A 60 -4.41 19.59 2.28
N GLN A 61 -3.85 18.57 1.63
CA GLN A 61 -2.68 17.85 2.13
C GLN A 61 -1.38 18.65 1.93
N GLN A 62 -0.29 18.25 2.62
CA GLN A 62 1.00 18.92 2.60
C GLN A 62 1.63 19.07 1.19
N ARG A 63 1.35 18.16 0.25
CA ARG A 63 1.82 18.19 -1.16
C ARG A 63 0.67 17.91 -2.10
N PRO A 64 -0.29 18.83 -2.19
CA PRO A 64 -1.52 18.58 -2.95
C PRO A 64 -1.27 18.50 -4.47
N GLU A 65 -0.19 19.14 -4.97
CA GLU A 65 0.22 19.10 -6.38
C GLU A 65 0.59 17.69 -6.89
N GLN A 66 0.86 16.74 -5.99
CA GLN A 66 1.17 15.36 -6.38
C GLN A 66 -0.07 14.56 -6.82
N GLN A 67 -1.25 15.16 -6.71
CA GLN A 67 -2.53 14.52 -7.03
C GLN A 67 -3.06 14.89 -8.43
N PHE A 68 -2.37 15.76 -9.15
CA PHE A 68 -2.77 16.20 -10.49
C PHE A 68 -2.83 15.04 -11.48
N PHE A 69 -3.92 14.97 -12.24
CA PHE A 69 -4.15 13.94 -13.25
C PHE A 69 -4.73 14.48 -14.56
N ALA A 70 -5.33 15.68 -14.56
CA ALA A 70 -5.95 16.25 -15.73
C ALA A 70 -4.93 16.86 -16.70
N ALA A 71 -5.35 17.00 -17.97
CA ALA A 71 -4.50 17.57 -19.01
C ALA A 71 -4.34 19.09 -18.88
N ASN A 72 -5.36 19.76 -18.34
CA ASN A 72 -5.38 21.22 -18.15
C ASN A 72 -5.87 21.58 -16.74
N VAL A 73 -5.62 22.82 -16.34
CA VAL A 73 -5.94 23.35 -15.00
C VAL A 73 -7.45 23.42 -14.78
N PHE A 74 -8.21 23.79 -15.82
CA PHE A 74 -9.68 23.86 -15.70
C PHE A 74 -10.27 22.49 -15.32
N ASP A 75 -9.94 21.42 -16.05
CA ASP A 75 -10.45 20.08 -15.77
C ASP A 75 -9.96 19.52 -14.45
N GLU A 76 -8.76 19.94 -14.00
CA GLU A 76 -8.24 19.55 -12.68
C GLU A 76 -9.11 20.14 -11.57
N VAL A 77 -9.37 21.45 -11.61
CA VAL A 77 -10.15 22.14 -10.58
C VAL A 77 -11.66 21.83 -10.70
N ALA A 78 -12.16 21.59 -11.93
CA ALA A 78 -13.56 21.23 -12.17
C ALA A 78 -13.92 19.82 -11.67
N PHE A 79 -12.93 18.97 -11.38
CA PHE A 79 -13.17 17.57 -11.03
C PHE A 79 -14.04 17.40 -9.77
N GLY A 80 -13.74 18.14 -8.71
CA GLY A 80 -14.52 18.13 -7.48
C GLY A 80 -15.97 18.62 -7.67
N PRO A 81 -16.19 19.80 -8.22
CA PRO A 81 -17.52 20.33 -8.55
C PRO A 81 -18.36 19.40 -9.44
N ARG A 82 -17.76 18.77 -10.47
CA ARG A 82 -18.45 17.77 -11.30
C ARG A 82 -18.85 16.51 -10.50
N ASN A 83 -18.04 16.08 -9.53
CA ASN A 83 -18.38 14.97 -8.64
C ASN A 83 -19.51 15.31 -7.66
N LEU A 84 -19.74 16.59 -7.37
CA LEU A 84 -20.92 17.08 -6.66
C LEU A 84 -22.18 16.97 -7.51
N GLY A 85 -22.05 16.90 -8.84
CA GLY A 85 -23.18 16.83 -9.78
C GLY A 85 -23.72 18.20 -10.19
N LEU A 86 -22.89 19.24 -10.09
CA LEU A 86 -23.23 20.62 -10.49
C LEU A 86 -23.30 20.71 -12.04
N ASP A 87 -24.04 21.70 -12.55
CA ASP A 87 -24.05 21.99 -13.95
C ASP A 87 -22.74 22.67 -14.40
N GLU A 88 -22.42 22.60 -15.71
CA GLU A 88 -21.15 23.13 -16.21
C GLU A 88 -21.02 24.66 -16.04
N THR A 89 -22.12 25.38 -15.98
CA THR A 89 -22.10 26.85 -15.73
C THR A 89 -21.67 27.14 -14.31
N GLU A 90 -22.23 26.42 -13.34
CA GLU A 90 -21.83 26.53 -11.94
C GLU A 90 -20.42 26.04 -11.70
N VAL A 91 -20.01 24.93 -12.36
CA VAL A 91 -18.63 24.43 -12.34
C VAL A 91 -17.66 25.52 -12.82
N GLU A 92 -17.93 26.16 -13.95
CA GLU A 92 -17.08 27.23 -14.50
C GLU A 92 -16.97 28.43 -13.51
N GLN A 93 -18.09 28.85 -12.92
CA GLN A 93 -18.10 29.91 -11.93
C GLN A 93 -17.23 29.57 -10.72
N ARG A 94 -17.36 28.37 -10.16
CA ARG A 94 -16.56 27.91 -9.01
C ARG A 94 -15.08 27.78 -9.33
N VAL A 95 -14.75 27.26 -10.50
CA VAL A 95 -13.36 27.16 -10.97
C VAL A 95 -12.73 28.55 -11.06
N ASN A 96 -13.40 29.49 -11.74
CA ASN A 96 -12.89 30.83 -11.90
C ASN A 96 -12.74 31.57 -10.54
N ALA A 97 -13.75 31.48 -9.68
CA ALA A 97 -13.70 32.08 -8.35
C ALA A 97 -12.58 31.50 -7.48
N SER A 98 -12.38 30.20 -7.49
CA SER A 98 -11.34 29.53 -6.69
C SER A 98 -9.93 29.87 -7.17
N LEU A 99 -9.70 29.94 -8.50
CA LEU A 99 -8.41 30.34 -9.07
C LEU A 99 -8.09 31.82 -8.73
N LEU A 100 -9.05 32.74 -8.85
CA LEU A 100 -8.88 34.11 -8.45
C LEU A 100 -8.56 34.26 -6.96
N THR A 101 -9.20 33.44 -6.10
CA THR A 101 -8.95 33.43 -4.66
C THR A 101 -7.49 33.13 -4.32
N VAL A 102 -6.82 32.30 -5.10
CA VAL A 102 -5.39 31.95 -4.90
C VAL A 102 -4.44 32.87 -5.72
N GLY A 103 -4.96 33.93 -6.32
CA GLY A 103 -4.16 34.88 -7.10
C GLY A 103 -3.67 34.33 -8.44
N LEU A 104 -4.47 33.48 -9.10
CA LEU A 104 -4.22 32.95 -10.44
C LEU A 104 -5.30 33.48 -11.40
N ASP A 105 -4.89 33.99 -12.57
CA ASP A 105 -5.82 34.46 -13.60
C ASP A 105 -6.37 33.31 -14.41
N PRO A 106 -7.69 32.98 -14.32
CA PRO A 106 -8.29 31.89 -15.06
C PRO A 106 -8.10 31.99 -16.59
N ALA A 107 -8.11 33.21 -17.14
CA ALA A 107 -7.97 33.44 -18.58
C ALA A 107 -6.60 32.98 -19.10
N ILE A 108 -5.58 33.01 -18.26
CA ILE A 108 -4.22 32.62 -18.61
C ILE A 108 -3.99 31.12 -18.33
N ILE A 109 -4.52 30.62 -17.18
CA ILE A 109 -4.05 29.34 -16.64
C ILE A 109 -4.96 28.15 -16.99
N CYS A 110 -6.26 28.36 -17.19
CA CYS A 110 -7.23 27.27 -17.36
C CYS A 110 -6.89 26.30 -18.48
N ASN A 111 -6.38 26.76 -19.61
CA ASN A 111 -6.05 25.93 -20.77
C ASN A 111 -4.62 25.38 -20.76
N THR A 112 -3.85 25.63 -19.72
CA THR A 112 -2.47 25.15 -19.59
C THR A 112 -2.41 23.86 -18.77
N SER A 113 -1.35 23.07 -18.97
CA SER A 113 -1.15 21.87 -18.18
C SER A 113 -0.76 22.24 -16.74
N PRO A 114 -1.38 21.63 -15.69
CA PRO A 114 -0.98 21.88 -14.31
C PRO A 114 0.49 21.53 -14.04
N PHE A 115 1.08 20.61 -14.82
CA PHE A 115 2.48 20.22 -14.70
C PHE A 115 3.47 21.21 -15.33
N ALA A 116 3.01 22.16 -16.14
CA ALA A 116 3.85 23.16 -16.80
C ALA A 116 4.17 24.38 -15.92
N HIS A 117 3.58 24.48 -14.75
CA HIS A 117 3.71 25.60 -13.83
C HIS A 117 4.83 25.41 -12.78
N SER A 118 5.27 26.52 -12.20
CA SER A 118 6.20 26.51 -11.07
C SER A 118 5.61 25.78 -9.87
N GLY A 119 6.45 25.23 -8.97
CA GLY A 119 5.97 24.52 -7.78
C GLY A 119 5.02 25.34 -6.90
N GLY A 120 5.24 26.66 -6.80
CA GLY A 120 4.35 27.56 -6.08
C GLY A 120 2.99 27.75 -6.77
N GLU A 121 2.95 27.84 -8.10
CA GLU A 121 1.70 27.90 -8.86
C GLU A 121 0.95 26.58 -8.80
N GLN A 122 1.65 25.45 -8.97
CA GLN A 122 1.04 24.12 -8.81
C GLN A 122 0.36 23.99 -7.45
N ARG A 123 1.00 24.47 -6.38
CA ARG A 123 0.42 24.42 -5.05
C ARG A 123 -0.83 25.30 -4.95
N ARG A 124 -0.82 26.48 -5.54
CA ARG A 124 -2.00 27.37 -5.59
C ARG A 124 -3.14 26.77 -6.40
N ILE A 125 -2.84 26.12 -7.54
CA ILE A 125 -3.83 25.37 -8.33
C ILE A 125 -4.47 24.29 -7.47
N ALA A 126 -3.66 23.52 -6.73
CA ALA A 126 -4.16 22.43 -5.89
C ALA A 126 -4.97 22.92 -4.67
N ILE A 127 -4.69 24.13 -4.17
CA ILE A 127 -5.54 24.79 -3.17
C ILE A 127 -6.85 25.26 -3.80
N ALA A 128 -6.81 25.86 -4.99
CA ALA A 128 -8.00 26.29 -5.72
C ALA A 128 -8.96 25.12 -6.00
N ASP A 129 -8.43 23.94 -6.37
CA ASP A 129 -9.18 22.71 -6.55
C ASP A 129 -10.02 22.34 -5.31
N MET A 130 -9.43 22.43 -4.14
CA MET A 130 -10.15 22.16 -2.88
C MET A 130 -11.14 23.27 -2.50
N LEU A 131 -10.82 24.52 -2.83
CA LEU A 131 -11.71 25.66 -2.60
C LEU A 131 -12.96 25.61 -3.47
N ALA A 132 -12.86 25.05 -4.69
CA ALA A 132 -13.97 24.90 -5.64
C ALA A 132 -15.08 23.97 -5.13
N LEU A 133 -14.79 23.12 -4.14
CA LEU A 133 -15.80 22.28 -3.46
C LEU A 133 -16.74 23.10 -2.58
N GLU A 134 -16.33 24.31 -2.17
CA GLU A 134 -17.06 25.20 -1.26
C GLU A 134 -17.51 24.58 0.06
N ALA A 135 -16.75 23.61 0.57
CA ALA A 135 -17.04 23.00 1.85
C ALA A 135 -17.07 24.03 3.00
N PRO A 136 -18.00 23.87 3.98
CA PRO A 136 -18.07 24.74 5.17
C PRO A 136 -16.81 24.73 6.02
N TYR A 137 -16.09 23.59 6.07
CA TYR A 137 -14.86 23.45 6.86
C TYR A 137 -13.67 23.11 5.98
N LEU A 138 -12.59 23.86 6.15
CA LEU A 138 -11.36 23.72 5.41
C LEU A 138 -10.21 23.36 6.35
N LEU A 139 -9.58 22.23 6.12
CA LEU A 139 -8.41 21.74 6.84
C LEU A 139 -7.17 21.92 5.97
N LEU A 140 -6.16 22.64 6.46
CA LEU A 140 -4.96 22.99 5.70
C LEU A 140 -3.72 22.41 6.39
N ASP A 141 -3.01 21.52 5.71
CA ASP A 141 -1.75 20.92 6.20
C ASP A 141 -0.56 21.64 5.57
N GLU A 142 0.12 22.50 6.34
CA GLU A 142 1.28 23.30 5.93
C GLU A 142 1.03 24.13 4.63
N PRO A 143 -0.01 24.96 4.57
CA PRO A 143 -0.42 25.60 3.32
C PRO A 143 0.63 26.58 2.75
N THR A 144 1.47 27.19 3.60
CA THR A 144 2.48 28.17 3.22
C THR A 144 3.84 27.57 2.83
N ALA A 145 4.04 26.27 3.07
CA ALA A 145 5.33 25.62 2.83
C ALA A 145 5.70 25.67 1.32
N GLY A 146 6.88 26.18 1.01
CA GLY A 146 7.38 26.25 -0.37
C GLY A 146 6.80 27.39 -1.22
N LEU A 147 5.98 28.27 -0.65
CA LEU A 147 5.55 29.50 -1.30
C LEU A 147 6.58 30.61 -1.08
N ASP A 148 6.70 31.51 -2.06
CA ASP A 148 7.43 32.76 -1.89
C ASP A 148 6.71 33.69 -0.90
N PRO A 149 7.39 34.66 -0.30
CA PRO A 149 6.81 35.53 0.74
C PRO A 149 5.55 36.28 0.30
N HIS A 150 5.47 36.69 -0.97
CA HIS A 150 4.33 37.43 -1.50
C HIS A 150 3.11 36.52 -1.68
N ALA A 151 3.30 35.34 -2.30
CA ALA A 151 2.25 34.34 -2.44
C ALA A 151 1.74 33.86 -1.07
N CYS A 152 2.65 33.73 -0.08
CA CYS A 152 2.28 33.38 1.29
C CYS A 152 1.33 34.40 1.90
N LEU A 153 1.65 35.71 1.82
CA LEU A 153 0.80 36.78 2.37
C LEU A 153 -0.56 36.80 1.71
N LEU A 154 -0.62 36.71 0.37
CA LEU A 154 -1.87 36.67 -0.38
C LEU A 154 -2.74 35.48 0.05
N LEU A 155 -2.15 34.30 0.17
CA LEU A 155 -2.89 33.10 0.61
C LEU A 155 -3.44 33.28 2.02
N LEU A 156 -2.66 33.81 2.96
CA LEU A 156 -3.09 34.02 4.33
C LEU A 156 -4.21 35.08 4.42
N GLU A 157 -4.14 36.14 3.61
CA GLU A 157 -5.20 37.14 3.50
C GLU A 157 -6.52 36.54 3.00
N HIS A 158 -6.45 35.71 1.95
CA HIS A 158 -7.62 34.98 1.41
C HIS A 158 -8.20 33.97 2.39
N ILE A 159 -7.36 33.26 3.14
CA ILE A 159 -7.82 32.37 4.24
C ILE A 159 -8.60 33.21 5.27
N GLY A 160 -8.10 34.36 5.68
CA GLY A 160 -8.81 35.26 6.59
C GLY A 160 -10.14 35.76 6.02
N GLN A 161 -10.21 36.01 4.70
CA GLN A 161 -11.45 36.41 4.03
C GLN A 161 -12.48 35.25 4.00
N LEU A 162 -12.04 34.04 3.71
CA LEU A 162 -12.90 32.84 3.74
C LEU A 162 -13.51 32.61 5.13
N ALA A 163 -12.73 32.80 6.18
CA ALA A 163 -13.24 32.70 7.56
C ALA A 163 -14.29 33.78 7.84
N ARG A 164 -14.03 35.04 7.48
CA ARG A 164 -14.99 36.13 7.63
C ARG A 164 -16.30 35.87 6.85
N ASN A 165 -16.23 35.13 5.76
CA ASN A 165 -17.40 34.69 4.99
C ASN A 165 -18.12 33.49 5.59
N GLY A 166 -17.76 33.08 6.81
CA GLY A 166 -18.47 32.04 7.58
C GLY A 166 -17.85 30.65 7.50
N ARG A 167 -16.74 30.42 6.77
CA ARG A 167 -16.09 29.09 6.74
C ARG A 167 -15.29 28.86 8.02
N GLY A 168 -15.36 27.64 8.54
CA GLY A 168 -14.48 27.17 9.62
C GLY A 168 -13.14 26.68 9.05
N ILE A 169 -12.02 27.20 9.56
CA ILE A 169 -10.71 26.85 9.01
C ILE A 169 -9.79 26.32 10.11
N VAL A 170 -9.14 25.19 9.85
CA VAL A 170 -8.08 24.66 10.71
C VAL A 170 -6.77 24.63 9.92
N ILE A 171 -5.74 25.29 10.45
CA ILE A 171 -4.41 25.35 9.85
C ILE A 171 -3.43 24.58 10.73
N VAL A 172 -2.80 23.58 10.17
CA VAL A 172 -1.63 22.93 10.79
C VAL A 172 -0.38 23.54 10.18
N THR A 173 0.47 24.15 10.97
CA THR A 173 1.69 24.78 10.47
C THR A 173 2.75 24.97 11.55
N HIS A 174 3.99 25.17 11.11
CA HIS A 174 5.10 25.66 11.92
C HIS A 174 5.48 27.12 11.56
N ASP A 175 4.78 27.74 10.59
CA ASP A 175 5.01 29.13 10.18
C ASP A 175 4.32 30.11 11.15
N PRO A 176 5.08 30.96 11.87
CA PRO A 176 4.51 31.93 12.81
C PRO A 176 3.53 32.90 12.17
N ARG A 177 3.73 33.22 10.87
CA ARG A 177 2.85 34.12 10.13
C ARG A 177 1.45 33.55 9.96
N ALA A 178 1.37 32.24 9.66
CA ALA A 178 0.10 31.55 9.54
C ALA A 178 -0.59 31.37 10.91
N LEU A 179 0.18 31.18 11.98
CA LEU A 179 -0.37 31.17 13.34
C LEU A 179 -0.86 32.52 13.77
N GLY A 180 -0.25 33.62 13.27
CA GLY A 180 -0.63 35.00 13.60
C GLY A 180 -1.98 35.46 13.06
N ILE A 181 -2.57 34.74 12.07
CA ILE A 181 -3.92 35.05 11.56
C ILE A 181 -5.01 34.23 12.24
N CYS A 182 -4.63 33.28 13.14
CA CYS A 182 -5.58 32.37 13.81
C CYS A 182 -6.25 33.08 14.98
N ASP A 183 -7.56 32.85 15.12
CA ASP A 183 -8.35 33.34 16.28
C ASP A 183 -7.97 32.59 17.56
N GLU A 184 -7.65 31.30 17.41
CA GLU A 184 -7.22 30.42 18.49
C GLU A 184 -6.04 29.58 17.99
N ALA A 185 -5.02 29.38 18.83
CA ALA A 185 -3.88 28.56 18.51
C ALA A 185 -3.65 27.48 19.59
N TYR A 186 -3.30 26.28 19.13
CA TYR A 186 -3.03 25.12 19.98
C TYR A 186 -1.67 24.50 19.65
N LEU A 187 -1.01 23.94 20.65
CA LEU A 187 0.20 23.14 20.49
C LEU A 187 -0.16 21.66 20.65
N LEU A 188 0.12 20.84 19.62
CA LEU A 188 -0.01 19.39 19.73
C LEU A 188 1.28 18.79 20.26
N GLN A 189 1.22 18.31 21.50
CA GLN A 189 2.33 17.67 22.23
C GLN A 189 1.84 16.42 22.92
N ASP A 190 2.58 15.30 22.76
CA ASP A 190 2.29 14.01 23.40
C ASP A 190 0.83 13.54 23.25
N GLY A 191 0.24 13.79 22.08
CA GLY A 191 -1.15 13.42 21.77
C GLY A 191 -2.22 14.32 22.38
N SER A 192 -1.84 15.42 23.04
CA SER A 192 -2.76 16.37 23.66
C SER A 192 -2.67 17.75 22.98
N LEU A 193 -3.82 18.43 22.86
CA LEU A 193 -3.90 19.81 22.37
C LEU A 193 -3.85 20.76 23.58
N LEU A 194 -2.82 21.59 23.65
CA LEU A 194 -2.63 22.60 24.69
C LEU A 194 -2.88 23.99 24.09
N PRO A 195 -3.68 24.88 24.70
CA PRO A 195 -3.88 26.22 24.18
C PRO A 195 -2.58 27.03 24.20
N LEU A 196 -2.28 27.67 23.09
CA LEU A 196 -1.15 28.60 22.99
C LEU A 196 -1.64 29.98 23.44
N ASN A 197 -1.39 30.36 24.71
CA ASN A 197 -1.75 31.70 25.19
C ASN A 197 -0.87 32.72 24.50
N SER A 198 -1.48 33.84 24.08
CA SER A 198 -0.86 34.95 23.37
C SER A 198 0.28 35.67 24.13
N GLU A 199 0.50 35.35 25.39
CA GLU A 199 1.58 35.88 26.23
C GLU A 199 2.90 35.05 26.17
N GLY A 200 2.92 33.93 25.43
CA GLY A 200 4.09 33.03 25.30
C GLY A 200 4.73 32.98 23.92
N ALA A 201 4.44 33.91 23.03
CA ALA A 201 5.00 33.96 21.67
C ALA A 201 6.47 34.47 21.60
N GLU A 202 7.18 34.53 22.73
CA GLU A 202 8.65 34.66 22.71
C GLU A 202 9.27 33.29 22.50
N ALA A 203 9.77 33.11 21.28
CA ALA A 203 10.82 32.15 20.87
C ALA A 203 10.78 30.80 21.59
N ALA A 204 9.96 29.89 21.09
CA ALA A 204 10.29 28.49 21.27
C ALA A 204 11.73 28.26 20.78
N PRO A 205 12.67 27.75 21.59
CA PRO A 205 14.04 27.57 21.18
C PRO A 205 14.05 26.67 19.96
N VAL A 206 14.76 27.12 18.91
CA VAL A 206 15.15 26.29 17.80
C VAL A 206 15.99 25.16 18.40
N VAL A 207 15.34 24.04 18.75
CA VAL A 207 16.03 22.84 19.18
C VAL A 207 16.72 22.29 17.94
N SER A 208 17.99 22.70 17.79
CA SER A 208 18.92 22.06 16.88
C SER A 208 18.86 20.54 17.14
N SER A 209 18.47 19.79 16.13
CA SER A 209 18.30 18.34 16.16
C SER A 209 19.63 17.63 16.35
N THR A 210 20.07 17.49 17.61
CA THR A 210 21.12 16.57 18.04
C THR A 210 20.61 15.62 19.12
N ALA A 211 19.32 15.33 19.15
CA ALA A 211 18.80 14.26 20.00
C ALA A 211 18.74 12.97 19.15
N ARG A 212 19.56 11.99 19.53
CA ARG A 212 19.43 10.59 19.10
C ARG A 212 17.97 10.16 19.29
N PRO A 213 17.38 9.38 18.38
CA PRO A 213 16.06 8.83 18.59
C PRO A 213 16.11 7.90 19.80
N THR A 214 15.63 8.37 20.94
CA THR A 214 15.22 7.50 22.02
C THR A 214 13.97 6.76 21.56
N ASP A 215 14.03 5.47 21.70
CA ASP A 215 13.03 4.46 21.38
C ASP A 215 11.72 4.71 22.18
N SER A 216 11.00 5.76 21.84
CA SER A 216 9.69 6.05 22.38
C SER A 216 8.66 5.37 21.46
N GLY A 217 8.01 4.37 22.02
CA GLY A 217 7.02 3.48 21.44
C GLY A 217 6.22 4.07 20.28
N HIS A 218 6.71 3.86 19.09
CA HIS A 218 5.87 3.90 17.90
C HIS A 218 4.81 2.81 18.11
N VAL A 219 3.61 3.23 18.49
CA VAL A 219 2.44 2.42 18.16
C VAL A 219 2.46 2.38 16.64
N PRO A 220 2.80 1.25 16.03
CA PRO A 220 2.75 1.17 14.60
C PRO A 220 1.26 1.35 14.25
N VAL A 221 0.91 2.47 13.61
CA VAL A 221 -0.22 2.49 12.72
C VAL A 221 0.12 1.38 11.73
N THR A 222 -0.42 0.19 11.99
CA THR A 222 -0.27 -0.90 11.06
C THR A 222 -0.98 -0.45 9.79
N PRO A 223 -0.23 -0.02 8.75
CA PRO A 223 -0.83 0.05 7.44
C PRO A 223 -1.44 -1.34 7.27
N LYS A 224 -2.61 -1.44 6.67
CA LYS A 224 -3.09 -2.71 6.10
C LYS A 224 -2.04 -3.10 5.07
N VAL A 225 -0.90 -3.56 5.56
CA VAL A 225 0.15 -4.16 4.74
C VAL A 225 -0.58 -5.31 4.09
N VAL A 226 -0.84 -5.17 2.81
CA VAL A 226 -1.14 -6.31 1.96
C VAL A 226 0.07 -7.20 2.16
N SER A 227 -0.02 -8.08 3.15
CA SER A 227 1.03 -9.03 3.45
C SER A 227 1.03 -10.01 2.29
N PHE A 228 1.90 -9.75 1.33
CA PHE A 228 2.28 -10.72 0.33
C PHE A 228 2.94 -11.89 1.06
N GLY A 229 2.10 -12.87 1.45
CA GLY A 229 2.52 -14.04 2.20
C GLY A 229 2.59 -13.78 3.72
N VAL A 230 2.19 -14.76 4.50
CA VAL A 230 2.24 -14.75 5.98
C VAL A 230 3.68 -15.06 6.41
N PHE A 231 4.65 -14.20 6.03
CA PHE A 231 6.00 -14.33 6.58
C PHE A 231 5.97 -14.03 8.07
N ARG A 232 6.53 -14.94 8.86
CA ARG A 232 6.67 -14.80 10.31
C ARG A 232 8.13 -14.64 10.66
N HIS A 233 8.45 -13.58 11.40
CA HIS A 233 9.75 -13.50 12.03
C HIS A 233 9.86 -14.60 13.09
N GLY A 234 10.84 -15.47 12.95
CA GLY A 234 11.10 -16.57 13.85
C GLY A 234 12.55 -17.01 13.79
N SER A 235 13.04 -17.64 14.85
CA SER A 235 14.41 -18.17 14.99
C SER A 235 14.45 -19.70 14.86
N THR A 236 13.51 -20.32 14.14
CA THR A 236 13.48 -21.78 13.97
C THR A 236 14.54 -22.25 12.99
N LEU A 237 14.87 -23.56 13.03
CA LEU A 237 15.81 -24.19 12.10
C LEU A 237 15.44 -23.92 10.64
N ALA A 238 14.13 -23.93 10.34
CA ALA A 238 13.65 -23.62 8.99
C ALA A 238 13.92 -22.17 8.57
N HIS A 239 13.99 -21.20 9.49
CA HIS A 239 14.31 -19.81 9.16
C HIS A 239 15.81 -19.63 8.86
N ALA A 240 16.69 -20.39 9.52
CA ALA A 240 18.14 -20.29 9.39
C ALA A 240 18.70 -20.86 8.06
N LEU A 241 17.95 -21.68 7.34
CA LEU A 241 18.38 -22.32 6.09
C LEU A 241 18.59 -21.28 4.97
N HIS A 242 19.53 -21.59 4.07
CA HIS A 242 19.81 -20.80 2.87
C HIS A 242 18.57 -20.69 1.97
N PRO A 243 18.15 -19.48 1.51
CA PRO A 243 16.93 -19.31 0.73
C PRO A 243 16.87 -20.12 -0.57
N ALA A 244 18.00 -20.29 -1.28
CA ALA A 244 18.07 -21.13 -2.48
C ALA A 244 17.81 -22.60 -2.17
N VAL A 245 18.25 -23.08 -1.00
CA VAL A 245 18.03 -24.48 -0.56
C VAL A 245 16.56 -24.71 -0.26
N LYS A 246 15.91 -23.76 0.40
CA LYS A 246 14.46 -23.83 0.67
C LYS A 246 13.65 -23.89 -0.62
N LEU A 247 14.00 -23.04 -1.61
CA LEU A 247 13.36 -23.06 -2.93
C LEU A 247 13.56 -24.40 -3.64
N MET A 248 14.80 -24.91 -3.67
CA MET A 248 15.13 -26.18 -4.31
C MET A 248 14.43 -27.34 -3.59
N PHE A 249 14.45 -27.37 -2.26
CA PHE A 249 13.74 -28.38 -1.48
C PHE A 249 12.23 -28.35 -1.73
N CYS A 250 11.62 -27.15 -1.77
CA CYS A 250 10.20 -27.01 -2.10
C CYS A 250 9.89 -27.56 -3.50
N LEU A 251 10.73 -27.27 -4.49
CA LEU A 251 10.58 -27.79 -5.85
C LEU A 251 10.70 -29.32 -5.88
N LEU A 252 11.73 -29.88 -5.25
CA LEU A 252 11.91 -31.34 -5.16
C LEU A 252 10.74 -32.02 -4.43
N PHE A 253 10.26 -31.42 -3.35
CA PHE A 253 9.10 -31.88 -2.61
C PHE A 253 7.82 -31.88 -3.45
N MET A 254 7.59 -30.84 -4.25
CA MET A 254 6.45 -30.77 -5.18
C MET A 254 6.55 -31.86 -6.25
N ILE A 255 7.74 -32.06 -6.84
CA ILE A 255 7.98 -33.11 -7.83
C ILE A 255 7.73 -34.49 -7.22
N ALA A 256 8.27 -34.78 -6.03
CA ALA A 256 8.06 -36.00 -5.32
C ALA A 256 6.57 -36.26 -5.02
N GLY A 257 5.85 -35.27 -4.52
CA GLY A 257 4.40 -35.37 -4.24
C GLY A 257 3.56 -35.65 -5.49
N PHE A 258 3.99 -35.14 -6.66
CA PHE A 258 3.29 -35.39 -7.93
C PHE A 258 3.57 -36.79 -8.49
N ILE A 259 4.82 -37.25 -8.42
CA ILE A 259 5.26 -38.50 -9.03
C ILE A 259 4.96 -39.73 -8.13
N ALA A 260 4.86 -39.54 -6.80
CA ALA A 260 4.64 -40.64 -5.86
C ALA A 260 3.36 -41.46 -6.19
N GLN A 261 3.52 -42.64 -6.76
CA GLN A 261 2.41 -43.58 -7.07
C GLN A 261 2.26 -44.65 -6.02
N ARG A 262 3.34 -45.06 -5.38
CA ARG A 262 3.33 -46.09 -4.34
C ARG A 262 2.87 -45.54 -3.00
N PRO A 263 2.08 -46.30 -2.21
CA PRO A 263 1.59 -45.81 -0.91
C PRO A 263 2.71 -45.53 0.08
N LEU A 264 3.83 -46.27 0.02
CA LEU A 264 5.00 -46.02 0.86
C LEU A 264 5.65 -44.66 0.55
N ALA A 265 5.86 -44.34 -0.73
CA ALA A 265 6.43 -43.09 -1.15
C ALA A 265 5.53 -41.91 -0.73
N LEU A 266 4.22 -42.04 -0.91
CA LEU A 266 3.26 -41.02 -0.48
C LEU A 266 3.27 -40.81 1.04
N ALA A 267 3.37 -41.90 1.82
CA ALA A 267 3.48 -41.82 3.28
C ALA A 267 4.73 -41.06 3.72
N VAL A 268 5.88 -41.30 3.06
CA VAL A 268 7.11 -40.55 3.33
C VAL A 268 6.93 -39.05 2.99
N VAL A 269 6.30 -38.69 1.87
CA VAL A 269 6.01 -37.29 1.51
C VAL A 269 5.12 -36.64 2.57
N VAL A 270 4.09 -37.34 3.07
CA VAL A 270 3.23 -36.85 4.16
C VAL A 270 4.03 -36.57 5.44
N VAL A 271 4.88 -37.54 5.85
CA VAL A 271 5.73 -37.41 7.04
C VAL A 271 6.66 -36.18 6.92
N VAL A 272 7.28 -36.03 5.75
CA VAL A 272 8.16 -34.86 5.50
C VAL A 272 7.39 -33.52 5.49
N ALA A 273 6.16 -33.53 4.95
CA ALA A 273 5.30 -32.34 5.01
C ALA A 273 4.97 -31.96 6.47
N LEU A 274 4.62 -32.95 7.29
CA LEU A 274 4.34 -32.71 8.72
C LEU A 274 5.61 -32.26 9.48
N ALA A 275 6.75 -32.88 9.21
CA ALA A 275 8.03 -32.51 9.80
C ALA A 275 8.43 -31.08 9.42
N SER A 276 8.24 -30.68 8.15
CA SER A 276 8.52 -29.31 7.67
C SER A 276 7.58 -28.29 8.33
N LEU A 277 6.33 -28.63 8.56
CA LEU A 277 5.35 -27.80 9.27
C LEU A 277 5.78 -27.57 10.73
N VAL A 278 6.20 -28.62 11.43
CA VAL A 278 6.71 -28.54 12.81
C VAL A 278 8.00 -27.70 12.85
N ALA A 279 8.94 -27.97 11.95
CA ALA A 279 10.22 -27.27 11.86
C ALA A 279 10.04 -25.77 11.56
N SER A 280 8.97 -25.38 10.86
CA SER A 280 8.62 -23.97 10.57
C SER A 280 7.98 -23.25 11.76
N GLY A 281 7.59 -23.98 12.83
CA GLY A 281 6.84 -23.41 13.96
C GLY A 281 5.39 -23.00 13.61
N SER A 282 4.88 -23.47 12.47
CA SER A 282 3.53 -23.19 12.02
C SER A 282 2.52 -24.12 12.67
N SER A 283 1.37 -23.60 13.13
CA SER A 283 0.32 -24.47 13.68
C SER A 283 -0.45 -25.17 12.57
N VAL A 284 -0.88 -26.41 12.82
CA VAL A 284 -1.73 -27.19 11.90
C VAL A 284 -3.00 -26.42 11.51
N ARG A 285 -3.56 -25.65 12.46
CA ARG A 285 -4.74 -24.80 12.19
C ARG A 285 -4.48 -23.74 11.13
N GLN A 286 -3.26 -23.20 11.06
CA GLN A 286 -2.88 -22.22 10.02
C GLN A 286 -2.66 -22.87 8.67
N ALA A 287 -2.03 -24.04 8.64
CA ALA A 287 -1.88 -24.84 7.45
C ALA A 287 -3.25 -25.21 6.84
N LEU A 288 -4.21 -25.60 7.65
CA LEU A 288 -5.60 -25.84 7.22
C LEU A 288 -6.30 -24.56 6.74
N ARG A 289 -6.00 -23.40 7.32
CA ARG A 289 -6.53 -22.11 6.82
C ARG A 289 -6.00 -21.77 5.42
N ALA A 290 -4.76 -22.15 5.10
CA ALA A 290 -4.20 -21.95 3.77
C ALA A 290 -4.91 -22.79 2.69
N LEU A 291 -5.53 -23.91 3.06
CA LEU A 291 -6.35 -24.74 2.16
C LEU A 291 -7.77 -24.18 1.96
N LYS A 292 -8.27 -23.33 2.87
CA LYS A 292 -9.64 -22.82 2.85
C LYS A 292 -10.06 -22.14 1.52
N PRO A 293 -9.24 -21.31 0.85
CA PRO A 293 -9.60 -20.73 -0.45
C PRO A 293 -9.80 -21.76 -1.55
N PHE A 294 -9.08 -22.88 -1.47
CA PHE A 294 -9.05 -23.94 -2.49
C PHE A 294 -10.06 -25.07 -2.26
N ARG A 295 -10.89 -24.97 -1.21
CA ARG A 295 -11.86 -26.02 -0.86
C ARG A 295 -12.81 -26.41 -2.01
N TRP A 296 -13.24 -25.42 -2.79
CA TRP A 296 -14.11 -25.66 -3.93
C TRP A 296 -13.38 -26.38 -5.06
N LEU A 297 -12.12 -26.01 -5.33
CA LEU A 297 -11.28 -26.70 -6.31
C LEU A 297 -11.00 -28.14 -5.87
N MET A 298 -10.68 -28.36 -4.59
CA MET A 298 -10.45 -29.70 -4.03
C MET A 298 -11.73 -30.56 -4.13
N GLY A 299 -12.90 -29.97 -3.81
CA GLY A 299 -14.20 -30.63 -3.99
C GLY A 299 -14.48 -30.99 -5.45
N PHE A 300 -14.22 -30.06 -6.36
CA PHE A 300 -14.36 -30.29 -7.80
C PHE A 300 -13.46 -31.42 -8.29
N VAL A 301 -12.17 -31.41 -7.91
CA VAL A 301 -11.20 -32.47 -8.28
C VAL A 301 -11.66 -33.82 -7.76
N LEU A 302 -12.14 -33.89 -6.50
CA LEU A 302 -12.67 -35.12 -5.92
C LEU A 302 -13.87 -35.68 -6.72
N VAL A 303 -14.87 -34.84 -6.92
CA VAL A 303 -16.10 -35.19 -7.64
C VAL A 303 -15.79 -35.62 -9.08
N PHE A 304 -15.00 -34.76 -9.77
CA PHE A 304 -14.65 -35.04 -11.17
C PHE A 304 -13.94 -36.41 -11.33
N ASN A 305 -12.89 -36.66 -10.53
CA ASN A 305 -12.19 -37.93 -10.62
C ASN A 305 -13.08 -39.13 -10.21
N THR A 306 -13.95 -38.98 -9.20
CA THR A 306 -14.88 -40.01 -8.78
C THR A 306 -15.88 -40.40 -9.87
N LEU A 307 -16.34 -39.42 -10.68
CA LEU A 307 -17.33 -39.65 -11.73
C LEU A 307 -16.74 -40.11 -13.07
N PHE A 308 -15.51 -39.69 -13.41
CA PHE A 308 -14.92 -39.90 -14.73
C PHE A 308 -13.84 -41.02 -14.75
N THR A 309 -13.41 -41.52 -13.60
CA THR A 309 -12.42 -42.61 -13.55
C THR A 309 -13.12 -43.95 -13.36
N ALA A 310 -13.22 -44.73 -14.43
CA ALA A 310 -13.85 -46.02 -14.44
C ALA A 310 -12.86 -47.14 -14.08
N SER A 311 -12.42 -47.23 -12.81
CA SER A 311 -11.51 -48.30 -12.35
C SER A 311 -12.00 -48.90 -11.02
N GLY A 312 -11.81 -50.21 -10.83
CA GLY A 312 -12.20 -50.91 -9.62
C GLY A 312 -13.65 -51.41 -9.58
N THR A 313 -14.18 -51.67 -8.37
CA THR A 313 -15.54 -52.18 -8.18
C THR A 313 -16.57 -51.10 -8.30
N LEU A 314 -17.69 -51.38 -8.98
CA LEU A 314 -18.82 -50.45 -9.13
C LEU A 314 -19.50 -50.30 -7.76
N LEU A 315 -19.59 -49.05 -7.25
CA LEU A 315 -20.25 -48.72 -5.98
C LEU A 315 -21.67 -48.23 -6.21
N LEU A 316 -21.88 -47.41 -7.23
CA LEU A 316 -23.18 -46.82 -7.55
C LEU A 316 -23.25 -46.56 -9.07
N GLN A 317 -24.41 -46.92 -9.68
CA GLN A 317 -24.68 -46.60 -11.09
C GLN A 317 -25.96 -45.76 -11.16
N ALA A 318 -25.87 -44.53 -11.69
CA ALA A 318 -27.00 -43.67 -11.94
C ALA A 318 -26.97 -43.22 -13.40
N GLY A 319 -27.63 -43.94 -14.27
CA GLY A 319 -27.63 -43.69 -15.72
C GLY A 319 -26.23 -43.79 -16.32
N PRO A 320 -25.75 -42.76 -17.03
CA PRO A 320 -24.42 -42.75 -17.66
C PRO A 320 -23.27 -42.53 -16.67
N VAL A 321 -23.56 -42.19 -15.43
CA VAL A 321 -22.55 -41.91 -14.40
C VAL A 321 -22.32 -43.14 -13.54
N GLN A 322 -21.05 -43.57 -13.47
CA GLN A 322 -20.62 -44.72 -12.68
C GLN A 322 -19.64 -44.28 -11.60
N VAL A 323 -20.03 -44.45 -10.35
CA VAL A 323 -19.12 -44.20 -9.20
C VAL A 323 -18.41 -45.53 -8.89
N THR A 324 -17.07 -45.53 -9.05
CA THR A 324 -16.25 -46.68 -8.80
C THR A 324 -15.34 -46.49 -7.57
N SER A 325 -14.98 -47.59 -6.91
CA SER A 325 -14.06 -47.56 -5.77
C SER A 325 -12.68 -46.98 -6.15
N GLY A 326 -12.21 -47.29 -7.36
CA GLY A 326 -10.95 -46.78 -7.89
C GLY A 326 -11.01 -45.32 -8.19
N GLY A 327 -12.12 -44.82 -8.75
CA GLY A 327 -12.33 -43.38 -8.99
C GLY A 327 -12.33 -42.55 -7.70
N LEU A 328 -12.99 -43.05 -6.66
CA LEU A 328 -13.01 -42.40 -5.34
C LEU A 328 -11.59 -42.39 -4.72
N CYS A 329 -10.89 -43.55 -4.74
CA CYS A 329 -9.53 -43.64 -4.23
C CYS A 329 -8.58 -42.69 -4.96
N PHE A 330 -8.66 -42.65 -6.30
CA PHE A 330 -7.85 -41.76 -7.12
C PHE A 330 -8.18 -40.27 -6.86
N GLY A 331 -9.46 -39.93 -6.71
CA GLY A 331 -9.88 -38.60 -6.35
C GLY A 331 -9.34 -38.13 -4.99
N VAL A 332 -9.41 -38.98 -3.97
CA VAL A 332 -8.83 -38.73 -2.64
C VAL A 332 -7.32 -38.54 -2.71
N LEU A 333 -6.61 -39.37 -3.48
CA LEU A 333 -5.16 -39.23 -3.69
C LEU A 333 -4.80 -37.95 -4.37
N CYS A 334 -5.56 -37.52 -5.38
CA CYS A 334 -5.35 -36.19 -6.04
C CYS A 334 -5.53 -35.05 -5.09
N VAL A 335 -6.58 -35.09 -4.26
CA VAL A 335 -6.81 -34.06 -3.23
C VAL A 335 -5.69 -34.03 -2.20
N LEU A 336 -5.24 -35.18 -1.74
CA LEU A 336 -4.12 -35.31 -0.80
C LEU A 336 -2.82 -34.73 -1.39
N ARG A 337 -2.48 -35.07 -2.64
CA ARG A 337 -1.31 -34.53 -3.33
C ARG A 337 -1.40 -33.00 -3.44
N PHE A 338 -2.54 -32.47 -3.84
CA PHE A 338 -2.76 -31.05 -3.92
C PHE A 338 -2.59 -30.36 -2.55
N ALA A 339 -3.15 -30.97 -1.49
CA ALA A 339 -3.00 -30.46 -0.13
C ALA A 339 -1.53 -30.45 0.32
N LEU A 340 -0.76 -31.49 0.01
CA LEU A 340 0.67 -31.58 0.34
C LEU A 340 1.49 -30.50 -0.36
N ILE A 341 1.23 -30.24 -1.65
CA ILE A 341 1.88 -29.19 -2.42
C ILE A 341 1.57 -27.81 -1.82
N MET A 342 0.31 -27.56 -1.48
CA MET A 342 -0.10 -26.30 -0.83
C MET A 342 0.54 -26.13 0.55
N LEU A 343 0.66 -27.19 1.34
CA LEU A 343 1.35 -27.18 2.63
C LEU A 343 2.84 -26.86 2.48
N GLY A 344 3.53 -27.48 1.53
CA GLY A 344 4.94 -27.20 1.24
C GLY A 344 5.16 -25.74 0.83
N THR A 345 4.33 -25.23 -0.06
CA THR A 345 4.40 -23.82 -0.48
C THR A 345 4.08 -22.86 0.68
N SER A 346 3.08 -23.20 1.51
CA SER A 346 2.72 -22.40 2.68
C SER A 346 3.85 -22.33 3.71
N THR A 347 4.56 -23.43 3.96
CA THR A 347 5.72 -23.45 4.87
C THR A 347 6.89 -22.64 4.33
N LEU A 348 7.14 -22.69 3.02
CA LEU A 348 8.15 -21.86 2.37
C LEU A 348 7.83 -20.37 2.55
N MET A 349 6.59 -19.94 2.26
CA MET A 349 6.15 -18.56 2.40
C MET A 349 6.15 -18.08 3.85
N ALA A 350 5.87 -18.96 4.82
CA ALA A 350 5.89 -18.63 6.24
C ALA A 350 7.32 -18.42 6.78
N THR A 351 8.32 -19.11 6.22
CA THR A 351 9.70 -19.13 6.72
C THR A 351 10.67 -18.24 5.90
N THR A 352 10.23 -17.68 4.78
CA THR A 352 11.12 -16.94 3.87
C THR A 352 10.47 -15.64 3.43
N SER A 353 11.15 -14.51 3.67
CA SER A 353 10.65 -13.20 3.22
C SER A 353 10.69 -13.10 1.69
N PRO A 354 9.83 -12.28 1.06
CA PRO A 354 9.83 -12.08 -0.39
C PRO A 354 11.21 -11.65 -0.94
N THR A 355 11.93 -10.82 -0.19
CA THR A 355 13.30 -10.40 -0.56
C THR A 355 14.30 -11.56 -0.49
N ALA A 356 14.22 -12.41 0.54
CA ALA A 356 15.06 -13.60 0.65
C ALA A 356 14.72 -14.64 -0.43
N LEU A 357 13.45 -14.77 -0.83
CA LEU A 357 13.07 -15.61 -1.98
C LEU A 357 13.71 -15.12 -3.28
N ALA A 358 13.74 -13.81 -3.51
CA ALA A 358 14.43 -13.21 -4.65
C ALA A 358 15.94 -13.50 -4.62
N ASP A 359 16.59 -13.36 -3.45
CA ASP A 359 18.01 -13.68 -3.28
C ASP A 359 18.28 -15.18 -3.55
N GLY A 360 17.39 -16.05 -3.10
CA GLY A 360 17.44 -17.49 -3.37
C GLY A 360 17.29 -17.82 -4.85
N ALA A 361 16.30 -17.21 -5.51
CA ALA A 361 16.09 -17.39 -6.95
C ALA A 361 17.29 -16.89 -7.77
N ALA A 362 17.83 -15.73 -7.39
CA ALA A 362 19.06 -15.19 -7.99
C ALA A 362 20.24 -16.15 -7.88
N THR A 363 20.41 -16.76 -6.71
CA THR A 363 21.48 -17.76 -6.49
C THR A 363 21.30 -18.98 -7.39
N LEU A 364 20.05 -19.45 -7.57
CA LEU A 364 19.73 -20.56 -8.47
C LEU A 364 19.90 -20.19 -9.96
N MET A 365 19.74 -18.92 -10.30
CA MET A 365 19.91 -18.43 -11.69
C MET A 365 21.39 -18.18 -12.06
N ARG A 366 22.30 -18.06 -11.11
CA ARG A 366 23.74 -17.83 -11.39
C ARG A 366 24.35 -18.80 -12.41
N PRO A 367 24.09 -20.11 -12.41
CA PRO A 367 24.63 -21.01 -13.44
C PRO A 367 24.21 -20.62 -14.87
N LEU A 368 23.01 -19.99 -15.02
CA LEU A 368 22.51 -19.54 -16.33
C LEU A 368 23.33 -18.39 -16.91
N ALA A 369 24.11 -17.67 -16.08
CA ALA A 369 25.05 -16.66 -16.56
C ALA A 369 26.09 -17.24 -17.53
N ARG A 370 26.40 -18.56 -17.43
CA ARG A 370 27.29 -19.27 -18.37
C ARG A 370 26.72 -19.34 -19.79
N PHE A 371 25.41 -19.20 -19.92
CA PHE A 371 24.69 -19.16 -21.21
C PHE A 371 24.49 -17.72 -21.74
N GLY A 372 25.19 -16.72 -21.18
CA GLY A 372 25.13 -15.33 -21.62
C GLY A 372 23.96 -14.51 -21.05
N LEU A 373 23.20 -15.05 -20.11
CA LEU A 373 22.12 -14.31 -19.45
C LEU A 373 22.68 -13.34 -18.40
N ARG A 374 22.22 -12.09 -18.41
CA ARG A 374 22.55 -11.04 -17.42
C ARG A 374 21.82 -11.27 -16.11
N THR A 375 22.17 -12.32 -15.38
CA THR A 375 21.49 -12.74 -14.16
C THR A 375 21.59 -11.72 -13.02
N ASP A 376 22.69 -10.95 -12.98
CA ASP A 376 22.89 -9.93 -11.94
C ASP A 376 21.95 -8.74 -12.12
N ASP A 377 21.76 -8.27 -13.36
CA ASP A 377 20.84 -7.16 -13.65
C ASP A 377 19.39 -7.58 -13.40
N ALA A 378 19.01 -8.81 -13.77
CA ALA A 378 17.71 -9.38 -13.47
C ALA A 378 17.46 -9.50 -11.95
N THR A 379 18.48 -9.90 -11.20
CA THR A 379 18.41 -10.01 -9.74
C THR A 379 18.13 -8.66 -9.10
N ILE A 380 18.85 -7.62 -9.51
CA ILE A 380 18.67 -6.27 -8.98
C ILE A 380 17.29 -5.74 -9.36
N ALA A 381 16.84 -5.96 -10.60
CA ALA A 381 15.52 -5.55 -11.04
C ALA A 381 14.42 -6.19 -10.16
N ILE A 382 14.52 -7.49 -9.86
CA ILE A 382 13.57 -8.20 -9.00
C ILE A 382 13.61 -7.65 -7.56
N GLN A 383 14.81 -7.49 -6.98
CA GLN A 383 14.96 -6.96 -5.62
C GLN A 383 14.41 -5.54 -5.49
N LEU A 384 14.67 -4.72 -6.51
CA LEU A 384 14.19 -3.35 -6.57
C LEU A 384 12.67 -3.29 -6.69
N THR A 385 12.10 -4.11 -7.58
CA THR A 385 10.64 -4.22 -7.75
C THR A 385 9.97 -4.62 -6.44
N LEU A 386 10.48 -5.66 -5.75
CA LEU A 386 9.94 -6.10 -4.47
C LEU A 386 10.04 -5.04 -3.36
N ARG A 387 11.06 -4.18 -3.43
CA ARG A 387 11.20 -3.05 -2.51
C ARG A 387 10.23 -1.91 -2.82
N PHE A 388 9.95 -1.66 -4.10
CA PHE A 388 9.06 -0.58 -4.51
C PHE A 388 7.57 -0.92 -4.40
N VAL A 389 7.19 -2.19 -4.50
CA VAL A 389 5.77 -2.59 -4.40
C VAL A 389 5.09 -2.05 -3.14
N PRO A 390 5.62 -2.20 -1.91
CA PRO A 390 5.01 -1.60 -0.71
C PRO A 390 4.87 -0.08 -0.81
N VAL A 391 5.92 0.59 -1.32
CA VAL A 391 5.93 2.05 -1.46
C VAL A 391 4.88 2.53 -2.47
N LEU A 392 4.69 1.79 -3.56
CA LEU A 392 3.65 2.09 -4.55
C LEU A 392 2.24 1.84 -4.01
N ILE A 393 2.06 0.83 -3.17
CA ILE A 393 0.78 0.59 -2.49
C ILE A 393 0.45 1.74 -1.53
N GLU A 394 1.40 2.19 -0.72
CA GLU A 394 1.22 3.35 0.16
C GLU A 394 0.89 4.62 -0.63
N GLU A 395 1.56 4.83 -1.77
CA GLU A 395 1.30 5.96 -2.66
C GLU A 395 -0.10 5.87 -3.30
N PHE A 396 -0.50 4.65 -3.74
CA PHE A 396 -1.84 4.39 -4.26
C PHE A 396 -2.91 4.72 -3.22
N ASP A 397 -2.76 4.25 -1.98
CA ASP A 397 -3.72 4.51 -0.90
C ASP A 397 -3.79 6.01 -0.59
N ARG A 398 -2.66 6.72 -0.62
CA ARG A 398 -2.59 8.17 -0.43
C ARG A 398 -3.33 8.93 -1.54
N ILE A 399 -3.05 8.61 -2.81
CA ILE A 399 -3.68 9.26 -3.97
C ILE A 399 -5.18 8.94 -3.96
N LYS A 400 -5.56 7.70 -3.68
CA LYS A 400 -6.96 7.29 -3.59
C LYS A 400 -7.70 8.10 -2.51
N ALA A 401 -7.15 8.22 -1.31
CA ALA A 401 -7.74 9.02 -0.23
C ALA A 401 -7.89 10.49 -0.63
N ALA A 402 -6.94 11.04 -1.38
CA ALA A 402 -7.01 12.39 -1.89
C ALA A 402 -8.13 12.57 -2.94
N GLN A 403 -8.29 11.61 -3.85
CA GLN A 403 -9.39 11.65 -4.83
C GLN A 403 -10.76 11.43 -4.16
N GLU A 404 -10.82 10.64 -3.10
CA GLU A 404 -12.03 10.51 -2.27
C GLU A 404 -12.39 11.83 -1.55
N ALA A 405 -11.38 12.61 -1.11
CA ALA A 405 -11.61 13.96 -0.57
C ALA A 405 -12.19 14.92 -1.63
N ARG A 406 -11.92 14.67 -2.92
CA ARG A 406 -12.51 15.35 -4.09
C ARG A 406 -13.82 14.69 -4.55
N LEU A 407 -14.44 13.90 -3.69
CA LEU A 407 -15.73 13.22 -3.88
C LEU A 407 -15.76 12.19 -5.03
N ALA A 408 -14.61 11.66 -5.46
CA ALA A 408 -14.54 10.59 -6.45
C ALA A 408 -15.27 9.33 -5.95
N ARG A 409 -16.04 8.68 -6.83
CA ARG A 409 -16.85 7.48 -6.51
C ARG A 409 -16.14 6.22 -6.98
N PHE A 410 -15.59 5.44 -6.04
CA PHE A 410 -14.96 4.14 -6.35
C PHE A 410 -15.92 2.95 -6.21
N ASP A 411 -17.09 3.14 -5.60
CA ASP A 411 -18.07 2.09 -5.29
C ASP A 411 -19.27 2.09 -6.25
N SER A 412 -19.07 2.60 -7.50
CA SER A 412 -20.13 2.61 -8.51
C SER A 412 -20.58 1.17 -8.85
N PRO A 413 -21.90 0.90 -8.98
CA PRO A 413 -22.42 -0.41 -9.33
C PRO A 413 -22.05 -0.83 -10.77
N SER A 414 -21.79 0.13 -11.66
CA SER A 414 -21.37 -0.13 -13.04
C SER A 414 -19.87 -0.41 -13.13
N PRO A 415 -19.44 -1.58 -13.67
CA PRO A 415 -18.03 -1.92 -13.77
C PRO A 415 -17.23 -0.93 -14.64
N LEU A 416 -17.85 -0.37 -15.68
CA LEU A 416 -17.22 0.61 -16.56
C LEU A 416 -17.02 1.97 -15.89
N GLN A 417 -18.01 2.44 -15.13
CA GLN A 417 -17.90 3.66 -14.34
C GLN A 417 -16.84 3.50 -13.23
N ARG A 418 -16.83 2.34 -12.56
CA ARG A 418 -15.82 2.00 -11.57
C ARG A 418 -14.41 2.02 -12.15
N ALA A 419 -14.20 1.45 -13.35
CA ALA A 419 -12.90 1.49 -14.03
C ALA A 419 -12.48 2.94 -14.35
N ARG A 420 -13.39 3.78 -14.84
CA ARG A 420 -13.11 5.21 -15.11
C ARG A 420 -12.74 5.98 -13.86
N SER A 421 -13.35 5.67 -12.71
CA SER A 421 -13.02 6.34 -11.44
C SER A 421 -11.57 6.09 -10.97
N PHE A 422 -10.90 5.05 -11.46
CA PHE A 422 -9.48 4.80 -11.17
C PHE A 422 -8.50 5.59 -12.03
N ILE A 423 -8.94 6.20 -13.14
CA ILE A 423 -8.05 7.00 -14.02
C ILE A 423 -7.35 8.12 -13.22
N PRO A 424 -8.06 8.93 -12.39
CA PRO A 424 -7.44 9.97 -11.57
C PRO A 424 -6.43 9.46 -10.54
N VAL A 425 -6.43 8.16 -10.24
CA VAL A 425 -5.48 7.54 -9.32
C VAL A 425 -4.27 6.97 -10.08
N ILE A 426 -4.51 6.35 -11.23
CA ILE A 426 -3.47 5.68 -12.01
C ILE A 426 -2.49 6.69 -12.62
N THR A 427 -2.98 7.82 -13.13
CA THR A 427 -2.13 8.83 -13.79
C THR A 427 -1.07 9.43 -12.85
N PRO A 428 -1.41 9.94 -11.64
CA PRO A 428 -0.40 10.42 -10.70
C PRO A 428 0.52 9.31 -10.19
N LEU A 429 -0.02 8.11 -9.95
CA LEU A 429 0.77 6.96 -9.50
C LEU A 429 1.86 6.60 -10.52
N PHE A 430 1.50 6.55 -11.81
CA PHE A 430 2.45 6.26 -12.89
C PHE A 430 3.51 7.37 -13.01
N SER A 431 3.11 8.65 -12.95
CA SER A 431 4.03 9.78 -12.96
C SER A 431 4.99 9.75 -11.76
N SER A 432 4.51 9.42 -10.57
CA SER A 432 5.33 9.24 -9.36
C SER A 432 6.33 8.09 -9.51
N ALA A 433 5.88 6.95 -10.06
CA ALA A 433 6.73 5.80 -10.31
C ALA A 433 7.87 6.11 -11.30
N LEU A 434 7.57 6.83 -12.40
CA LEU A 434 8.59 7.27 -13.37
C LEU A 434 9.62 8.19 -12.73
N ARG A 435 9.19 9.25 -12.01
CA ARG A 435 10.11 10.17 -11.32
C ARG A 435 11.01 9.45 -10.32
N ARG A 436 10.49 8.46 -9.59
CA ARG A 436 11.30 7.63 -8.67
C ARG A 436 12.32 6.78 -9.41
N SER A 437 11.93 6.24 -10.58
CA SER A 437 12.83 5.48 -11.44
C SER A 437 14.00 6.33 -11.93
N ASP A 438 13.73 7.57 -12.40
CA ASP A 438 14.76 8.49 -12.86
C ASP A 438 15.71 8.90 -11.72
N THR A 439 15.15 9.21 -10.53
CA THR A 439 15.94 9.55 -9.34
C THR A 439 16.85 8.39 -8.94
N LEU A 440 16.33 7.15 -9.00
CA LEU A 440 17.10 5.97 -8.70
C LEU A 440 18.19 5.72 -9.74
N ALA A 441 17.87 5.86 -11.04
CA ALA A 441 18.85 5.71 -12.12
C ALA A 441 20.01 6.69 -11.94
N LEU A 442 19.72 7.97 -11.65
CA LEU A 442 20.75 8.97 -11.34
C LEU A 442 21.57 8.59 -10.11
N ALA A 443 20.93 8.11 -9.04
CA ALA A 443 21.62 7.67 -7.84
C ALA A 443 22.53 6.45 -8.10
N MET A 444 22.12 5.53 -8.98
CA MET A 444 22.92 4.38 -9.40
C MET A 444 24.12 4.81 -10.25
N VAL A 445 23.93 5.74 -11.20
CA VAL A 445 25.00 6.32 -12.00
C VAL A 445 26.03 7.03 -11.12
N ASN A 446 25.57 7.87 -10.18
CA ASN A 446 26.45 8.58 -9.24
C ASN A 446 27.23 7.66 -8.29
N ARG A 447 26.75 6.42 -8.11
CA ARG A 447 27.44 5.36 -7.34
C ARG A 447 28.25 4.43 -8.23
N GLU A 448 28.50 4.82 -9.48
CA GLU A 448 29.28 4.05 -10.46
C GLU A 448 28.75 2.63 -10.70
N TYR A 449 27.42 2.44 -10.59
CA TYR A 449 26.83 1.15 -10.87
C TYR A 449 27.02 0.78 -12.34
N GLY A 450 27.60 -0.41 -12.60
CA GLY A 450 27.85 -0.90 -13.96
C GLY A 450 29.24 -0.61 -14.51
N THR A 451 30.04 0.24 -13.86
CA THR A 451 31.45 0.53 -14.28
C THR A 451 32.42 -0.59 -13.93
N HIS A 452 32.13 -1.32 -12.84
CA HIS A 452 32.95 -2.44 -12.38
C HIS A 452 32.35 -3.80 -12.75
N PRO A 453 33.20 -4.82 -13.03
CA PRO A 453 32.73 -6.18 -13.29
C PRO A 453 31.87 -6.73 -12.13
N ALA A 454 30.86 -7.54 -12.45
CA ALA A 454 29.96 -8.14 -11.47
C ALA A 454 30.68 -8.91 -10.35
N ALA A 455 31.84 -9.51 -10.66
CA ALA A 455 32.64 -10.27 -9.70
C ALA A 455 33.25 -9.42 -8.56
N SER A 456 33.40 -8.10 -8.76
CA SER A 456 33.97 -7.18 -7.75
C SER A 456 32.90 -6.53 -6.85
N ARG A 457 31.63 -6.80 -7.11
CA ARG A 457 30.53 -6.19 -6.35
C ARG A 457 30.36 -6.85 -4.99
N THR A 458 30.28 -6.06 -3.92
CA THR A 458 30.04 -6.55 -2.58
C THR A 458 28.54 -6.76 -2.35
N CYS A 459 28.17 -7.91 -1.80
CA CYS A 459 26.79 -8.19 -1.39
C CYS A 459 26.63 -7.91 0.11
N ILE A 460 25.66 -7.06 0.47
CA ILE A 460 25.33 -6.72 1.87
C ILE A 460 24.79 -7.96 2.62
N ARG A 461 24.04 -8.82 1.95
CA ARG A 461 23.51 -10.07 2.50
C ARG A 461 24.29 -11.25 1.94
N SER A 462 25.15 -11.85 2.75
CA SER A 462 25.82 -13.11 2.42
C SER A 462 25.19 -14.24 3.21
N TYR A 463 24.51 -15.14 2.52
CA TYR A 463 24.04 -16.40 3.11
C TYR A 463 25.18 -17.42 3.03
N ARG A 464 25.56 -18.02 4.17
CA ARG A 464 26.58 -19.08 4.19
C ARG A 464 25.92 -20.44 4.08
N PHE A 465 26.41 -21.28 3.21
CA PHE A 465 25.99 -22.69 3.12
C PHE A 465 26.46 -23.44 4.37
N GLY A 466 25.52 -24.03 5.10
CA GLY A 466 25.77 -24.82 6.29
C GLY A 466 25.58 -26.32 6.07
N ARG A 467 25.97 -27.14 7.08
CA ARG A 467 25.72 -28.60 7.06
C ARG A 467 24.22 -28.93 7.00
N ALA A 468 23.38 -28.11 7.61
CA ALA A 468 21.93 -28.27 7.56
C ALA A 468 21.36 -28.12 6.14
N ASP A 469 21.93 -27.20 5.34
CA ASP A 469 21.51 -27.00 3.95
C ASP A 469 21.79 -28.22 3.08
N VAL A 470 22.96 -28.85 3.26
CA VAL A 470 23.32 -30.09 2.57
C VAL A 470 22.38 -31.22 2.97
N ALA A 471 22.10 -31.36 4.27
CA ALA A 471 21.19 -32.41 4.76
C ALA A 471 19.76 -32.26 4.20
N VAL A 472 19.25 -31.02 4.09
CA VAL A 472 17.92 -30.76 3.52
C VAL A 472 17.89 -31.04 2.00
N LEU A 473 18.94 -30.69 1.26
CA LEU A 473 19.03 -31.00 -0.17
C LEU A 473 19.12 -32.52 -0.43
N THR A 474 19.96 -33.21 0.32
CA THR A 474 20.05 -34.71 0.20
C THR A 474 18.74 -35.37 0.55
N LEU A 475 18.04 -34.92 1.58
CA LEU A 475 16.69 -35.38 1.93
C LEU A 475 15.72 -35.16 0.75
N GLY A 476 15.71 -34.01 0.14
CA GLY A 476 14.86 -33.70 -1.02
C GLY A 476 15.14 -34.62 -2.20
N ILE A 477 16.41 -34.87 -2.53
CA ILE A 477 16.80 -35.80 -3.61
C ILE A 477 16.40 -37.24 -3.28
N CYS A 478 16.61 -37.69 -2.03
CA CYS A 478 16.22 -39.06 -1.60
C CYS A 478 14.70 -39.26 -1.69
N ILE A 479 13.88 -38.27 -1.35
CA ILE A 479 12.42 -38.33 -1.45
C ILE A 479 11.99 -38.49 -2.92
N VAL A 480 12.62 -37.73 -3.83
CA VAL A 480 12.32 -37.85 -5.27
C VAL A 480 12.74 -39.22 -5.79
N ALA A 481 13.94 -39.69 -5.42
CA ALA A 481 14.40 -41.02 -5.79
C ALA A 481 13.46 -42.15 -5.30
N LEU A 482 12.98 -42.04 -4.05
CA LEU A 482 12.00 -42.99 -3.49
C LEU A 482 10.64 -42.89 -4.19
N ALA A 483 10.25 -41.71 -4.67
CA ALA A 483 9.00 -41.50 -5.39
C ALA A 483 9.03 -42.08 -6.82
N LEU A 484 10.23 -42.20 -7.42
CA LEU A 484 10.46 -42.81 -8.73
C LEU A 484 10.57 -44.34 -8.67
N LEU A 485 11.07 -44.91 -7.55
CA LEU A 485 11.14 -46.34 -7.29
C LEU A 485 9.77 -46.95 -6.95
#